data_170481e860470636ef890dea73bcb0ea
#
_entry.id   170481e860470636ef890dea73bcb0ea
#
_cell.length_a   1.000
_cell.length_b   1.000
_cell.length_c   1.000
_cell.angle_alpha   90.00
_cell.angle_beta   90.00
_cell.angle_gamma   90.00
#
_symmetry.space_group_name_H-M   'P 1'
#
loop_
_entity.id
_entity.type
_entity.pdbx_description
1 polymer ?
#
loop_
_entity_poly.entity_id
_entity_poly.type
_entity_poly.pdbx_seq_one_letter_code
_entity_poly.pdbx_strand_id
1 'polypeptide(L)'
;MEKGYLKIDKYDEQCVAEMAEHYKAILRLLGEDPSREGLIKSPERIAKAMLFFTNGYDLDPKEILRSAMFHEDYKQMVVVKDIELYSLCEHHMVPFVGKAHVAYIPNGTIVGLSKIPRVVDAYARRLQVQERLTKQIKDCIQDTLNPLGVAVVIEAQHMCMSMRGVQKQNSVTTTSDFTGAFMKDPKTREEFMNIIGMKLH
;
A
#
# COMPACT_ATOMS: atom_id res chain seq x y z
N MET A 1 14.50 -13.84 -17.18
CA MET A 1 14.75 -14.17 -15.76
C MET A 1 13.88 -13.22 -14.94
N GLU A 2 12.79 -13.70 -14.36
CA GLU A 2 11.99 -12.91 -13.43
C GLU A 2 12.89 -12.51 -12.27
N LYS A 3 13.10 -11.21 -12.10
CA LYS A 3 13.63 -10.69 -10.85
C LYS A 3 12.54 -10.92 -9.80
N GLY A 4 12.67 -12.03 -9.07
CA GLY A 4 11.85 -12.33 -7.92
C GLY A 4 11.84 -11.12 -6.95
N TYR A 5 11.02 -11.20 -5.93
CA TYR A 5 10.91 -10.23 -4.85
C TYR A 5 12.30 -9.67 -4.51
N LEU A 6 12.58 -8.44 -4.96
CA LEU A 6 13.84 -7.79 -4.69
C LEU A 6 13.81 -7.36 -3.22
N LYS A 7 14.50 -8.11 -2.37
CA LYS A 7 14.87 -7.61 -1.06
C LYS A 7 15.76 -6.39 -1.29
N ILE A 8 15.26 -5.20 -0.98
CA ILE A 8 16.02 -3.97 -1.10
C ILE A 8 16.95 -3.89 0.11
N ASP A 9 18.13 -4.48 -0.05
CA ASP A 9 19.22 -4.39 0.94
C ASP A 9 20.27 -3.33 0.54
N LYS A 10 20.06 -2.63 -0.59
CA LYS A 10 20.95 -1.58 -1.08
C LYS A 10 20.26 -0.23 -0.96
N TYR A 11 20.72 0.56 -0.04
CA TYR A 11 20.33 1.94 0.15
C TYR A 11 21.43 2.86 -0.36
N ASP A 12 21.09 4.06 -0.78
CA ASP A 12 22.07 5.13 -1.01
C ASP A 12 22.75 5.47 0.33
N GLU A 13 24.03 5.12 0.45
CA GLU A 13 24.81 5.31 1.69
C GLU A 13 24.92 6.78 2.08
N GLN A 14 24.98 7.69 1.10
CA GLN A 14 25.04 9.12 1.35
C GLN A 14 23.70 9.61 1.95
N CYS A 15 22.58 9.20 1.36
CA CYS A 15 21.24 9.52 1.89
C CYS A 15 21.04 8.93 3.29
N VAL A 16 21.47 7.69 3.52
CA VAL A 16 21.41 7.06 4.86
C VAL A 16 22.22 7.84 5.89
N ALA A 17 23.45 8.26 5.54
CA ALA A 17 24.32 9.01 6.44
C ALA A 17 23.71 10.37 6.81
N GLU A 18 23.20 11.12 5.81
CA GLU A 18 22.54 12.41 6.03
C GLU A 18 21.29 12.28 6.92
N MET A 19 20.43 11.33 6.61
CA MET A 19 19.24 11.06 7.43
C MET A 19 19.62 10.65 8.87
N ALA A 20 20.68 9.85 9.04
CA ALA A 20 21.13 9.41 10.35
C ALA A 20 21.57 10.58 11.23
N GLU A 21 22.28 11.58 10.68
CA GLU A 21 22.63 12.80 11.47
C GLU A 21 21.39 13.58 11.91
N HIS A 22 20.37 13.70 11.06
CA HIS A 22 19.10 14.31 11.44
C HIS A 22 18.39 13.52 12.55
N TYR A 23 18.33 12.19 12.46
CA TYR A 23 17.73 11.37 13.50
C TYR A 23 18.50 11.41 14.82
N LYS A 24 19.84 11.52 14.77
CA LYS A 24 20.66 11.71 15.96
C LYS A 24 20.34 13.05 16.66
N ALA A 25 20.12 14.11 15.88
CA ALA A 25 19.67 15.39 16.41
C ALA A 25 18.27 15.30 17.03
N ILE A 26 17.33 14.62 16.35
CA ILE A 26 15.97 14.39 16.87
C ILE A 26 16.01 13.64 18.21
N LEU A 27 16.83 12.57 18.33
CA LEU A 27 16.95 11.83 19.58
C LEU A 27 17.40 12.73 20.75
N ARG A 28 18.37 13.63 20.51
CA ARG A 28 18.79 14.62 21.53
C ARG A 28 17.65 15.56 21.92
N LEU A 29 16.88 16.04 20.94
CA LEU A 29 15.76 16.95 21.19
C LEU A 29 14.61 16.28 21.95
N LEU A 30 14.49 14.96 21.83
CA LEU A 30 13.55 14.14 22.61
C LEU A 30 14.03 13.89 24.04
N GLY A 31 15.23 14.32 24.40
CA GLY A 31 15.83 14.12 25.74
C GLY A 31 16.60 12.81 25.89
N GLU A 32 16.89 12.10 24.78
CA GLU A 32 17.65 10.85 24.76
C GLU A 32 19.16 11.10 24.59
N ASP A 33 19.96 10.17 25.10
CA ASP A 33 21.41 10.11 24.85
C ASP A 33 21.70 9.16 23.67
N PRO A 34 22.02 9.70 22.47
CA PRO A 34 22.35 8.88 21.30
C PRO A 34 23.61 8.04 21.44
N SER A 35 24.43 8.29 22.47
CA SER A 35 25.67 7.56 22.72
C SER A 35 25.48 6.28 23.57
N ARG A 36 24.31 6.14 24.23
CA ARG A 36 24.01 4.93 25.00
C ARG A 36 23.94 3.69 24.11
N GLU A 37 24.36 2.55 24.60
CA GLU A 37 24.52 1.29 23.85
C GLU A 37 23.31 0.94 22.98
N GLY A 38 22.10 1.08 23.49
CA GLY A 38 20.86 0.78 22.73
C GLY A 38 20.56 1.75 21.58
N LEU A 39 21.15 2.95 21.56
CA LEU A 39 20.87 4.00 20.57
C LEU A 39 22.03 4.28 19.60
N ILE A 40 23.24 3.79 19.83
CA ILE A 40 24.42 4.05 18.98
C ILE A 40 24.12 3.78 17.50
N LYS A 41 23.40 2.67 17.19
CA LYS A 41 23.06 2.27 15.82
C LYS A 41 21.66 2.72 15.38
N SER A 42 20.87 3.35 16.25
CA SER A 42 19.48 3.70 15.96
C SER A 42 19.33 4.73 14.86
N PRO A 43 20.14 5.81 14.77
CA PRO A 43 20.03 6.78 13.68
C PRO A 43 20.09 6.13 12.29
N GLU A 44 21.08 5.26 12.05
CA GLU A 44 21.22 4.54 10.78
C GLU A 44 20.07 3.55 10.54
N ARG A 45 19.66 2.83 11.58
CA ARG A 45 18.54 1.88 11.48
C ARG A 45 17.23 2.58 11.15
N ILE A 46 16.97 3.76 11.74
CA ILE A 46 15.78 4.55 11.47
C ILE A 46 15.82 5.07 10.03
N ALA A 47 16.96 5.57 9.57
CA ALA A 47 17.15 6.05 8.20
C ALA A 47 16.82 4.94 7.19
N LYS A 48 17.43 3.76 7.34
CA LYS A 48 17.15 2.59 6.48
C LYS A 48 15.69 2.13 6.54
N ALA A 49 15.07 2.14 7.72
CA ALA A 49 13.67 1.78 7.88
C ALA A 49 12.76 2.77 7.15
N MET A 50 13.01 4.07 7.24
CA MET A 50 12.23 5.08 6.54
C MET A 50 12.36 4.98 5.03
N LEU A 51 13.56 4.74 4.50
CA LEU A 51 13.78 4.47 3.07
C LEU A 51 13.02 3.21 2.62
N PHE A 52 13.02 2.15 3.43
CA PHE A 52 12.22 0.96 3.15
C PHE A 52 10.72 1.24 3.15
N PHE A 53 10.22 2.00 4.12
CA PHE A 53 8.78 2.31 4.22
C PHE A 53 8.30 3.25 3.10
N THR A 54 9.22 3.94 2.42
CA THR A 54 8.90 4.90 1.36
C THR A 54 9.45 4.51 -0.02
N ASN A 55 9.95 3.29 -0.19
CA ASN A 55 10.53 2.81 -1.45
C ASN A 55 9.54 2.74 -2.63
N GLY A 56 8.25 2.89 -2.36
CA GLY A 56 7.24 2.96 -3.40
C GLY A 56 7.37 4.20 -4.30
N TYR A 57 8.12 5.23 -3.88
CA TYR A 57 8.42 6.37 -4.75
C TYR A 57 9.34 5.99 -5.91
N ASP A 58 10.15 4.94 -5.77
CA ASP A 58 11.10 4.46 -6.77
C ASP A 58 10.47 3.44 -7.75
N LEU A 59 9.18 3.13 -7.57
CA LEU A 59 8.47 2.13 -8.37
C LEU A 59 7.46 2.79 -9.31
N ASP A 60 7.35 2.24 -10.54
CA ASP A 60 6.27 2.55 -11.46
C ASP A 60 5.16 1.47 -11.37
N PRO A 61 4.01 1.76 -10.73
CA PRO A 61 2.93 0.80 -10.58
C PRO A 61 2.31 0.37 -11.92
N LYS A 62 2.32 1.23 -12.96
CA LYS A 62 1.82 0.89 -14.29
C LYS A 62 2.73 -0.12 -14.97
N GLU A 63 4.05 0.03 -14.86
CA GLU A 63 5.00 -0.95 -15.40
C GLU A 63 4.92 -2.30 -14.67
N ILE A 64 4.61 -2.30 -13.36
CA ILE A 64 4.34 -3.54 -12.61
C ILE A 64 3.20 -4.33 -13.28
N LEU A 65 2.09 -3.68 -13.62
CA LEU A 65 0.97 -4.33 -14.32
C LEU A 65 1.38 -4.77 -15.74
N ARG A 66 1.97 -3.88 -16.53
CA ARG A 66 2.37 -4.16 -17.93
C ARG A 66 3.32 -5.34 -18.06
N SER A 67 4.15 -5.58 -17.05
CA SER A 67 5.13 -6.67 -17.06
C SER A 67 4.52 -8.08 -17.06
N ALA A 68 3.20 -8.24 -16.86
CA ALA A 68 2.51 -9.52 -16.88
C ALA A 68 1.03 -9.39 -17.28
N MET A 69 0.77 -8.71 -18.38
CA MET A 69 -0.55 -8.65 -19.01
C MET A 69 -0.69 -9.80 -19.99
N PHE A 70 -1.88 -10.41 -20.04
CA PHE A 70 -2.21 -11.55 -20.92
C PHE A 70 -3.56 -11.32 -21.59
N HIS A 71 -3.71 -11.76 -22.84
CA HIS A 71 -5.00 -11.81 -23.50
C HIS A 71 -5.77 -13.06 -23.07
N GLU A 72 -6.97 -12.88 -22.55
CA GLU A 72 -7.83 -13.97 -22.08
C GLU A 72 -9.30 -13.59 -22.24
N ASP A 73 -10.13 -14.46 -22.81
CA ASP A 73 -11.58 -14.25 -22.92
C ASP A 73 -12.29 -14.65 -21.62
N TYR A 74 -11.93 -13.98 -20.54
CA TYR A 74 -12.57 -14.12 -19.25
C TYR A 74 -13.39 -12.87 -18.95
N LYS A 75 -14.69 -13.04 -18.64
CA LYS A 75 -15.65 -11.94 -18.51
C LYS A 75 -16.23 -11.79 -17.09
N GLN A 76 -15.79 -12.65 -16.18
CA GLN A 76 -16.23 -12.59 -14.80
C GLN A 76 -15.30 -11.73 -13.95
N MET A 77 -15.78 -11.33 -12.78
CA MET A 77 -15.00 -10.59 -11.80
C MET A 77 -13.77 -11.38 -11.34
N VAL A 78 -12.61 -10.77 -11.37
CA VAL A 78 -11.40 -11.28 -10.72
C VAL A 78 -11.22 -10.50 -9.42
N VAL A 79 -11.11 -11.22 -8.30
CA VAL A 79 -10.96 -10.61 -6.97
C VAL A 79 -9.66 -11.09 -6.33
N VAL A 80 -8.84 -10.16 -5.89
CA VAL A 80 -7.68 -10.40 -5.02
C VAL A 80 -7.97 -9.71 -3.69
N LYS A 81 -8.22 -10.51 -2.66
CA LYS A 81 -8.63 -9.99 -1.35
C LYS A 81 -7.63 -10.28 -0.26
N ASP A 82 -7.81 -9.65 0.90
CA ASP A 82 -6.95 -9.79 2.07
C ASP A 82 -5.48 -9.46 1.80
N ILE A 83 -5.22 -8.51 0.89
CA ILE A 83 -3.88 -8.03 0.60
C ILE A 83 -3.42 -7.21 1.81
N GLU A 84 -2.41 -7.70 2.53
CA GLU A 84 -1.83 -6.97 3.66
C GLU A 84 -1.30 -5.61 3.23
N LEU A 85 -1.55 -4.60 4.04
CA LEU A 85 -1.21 -3.21 3.73
C LEU A 85 -0.51 -2.55 4.91
N TYR A 86 0.65 -1.97 4.63
CA TYR A 86 1.45 -1.19 5.55
C TYR A 86 1.82 0.14 4.91
N SER A 87 1.43 1.25 5.53
CA SER A 87 1.69 2.60 5.00
C SER A 87 2.00 3.58 6.12
N LEU A 88 2.52 4.74 5.76
CA LEU A 88 2.76 5.85 6.68
C LEU A 88 1.78 6.99 6.41
N CYS A 89 1.10 7.44 7.47
CA CYS A 89 0.26 8.63 7.40
C CYS A 89 1.11 9.87 7.10
N GLU A 90 0.79 10.60 6.04
CA GLU A 90 1.58 11.78 5.64
C GLU A 90 1.58 12.91 6.68
N HIS A 91 0.55 12.98 7.53
CA HIS A 91 0.44 14.04 8.53
C HIS A 91 1.37 13.84 9.75
N HIS A 92 1.73 12.59 10.06
CA HIS A 92 2.42 12.27 11.31
C HIS A 92 3.59 11.30 11.14
N MET A 93 3.79 10.73 9.93
CA MET A 93 4.73 9.65 9.65
C MET A 93 4.58 8.44 10.59
N VAL A 94 3.37 8.22 11.10
CA VAL A 94 3.00 7.09 11.96
C VAL A 94 2.26 6.06 11.11
N PRO A 95 2.49 4.73 11.33
CA PRO A 95 1.89 3.70 10.50
C PRO A 95 0.36 3.69 10.54
N PHE A 96 -0.23 3.29 9.42
CA PHE A 96 -1.54 2.65 9.39
C PHE A 96 -1.39 1.29 8.72
N VAL A 97 -2.10 0.31 9.25
CA VAL A 97 -1.99 -1.09 8.86
C VAL A 97 -3.36 -1.68 8.63
N GLY A 98 -3.48 -2.53 7.63
CA GLY A 98 -4.77 -3.10 7.29
C GLY A 98 -4.73 -4.04 6.11
N LYS A 99 -5.82 -4.06 5.35
CA LYS A 99 -6.01 -4.92 4.20
C LYS A 99 -6.62 -4.14 3.05
N ALA A 100 -6.18 -4.48 1.84
CA ALA A 100 -6.80 -4.04 0.61
C ALA A 100 -7.50 -5.21 -0.09
N HIS A 101 -8.65 -4.92 -0.70
CA HIS A 101 -9.40 -5.84 -1.54
C HIS A 101 -9.58 -5.16 -2.89
N VAL A 102 -9.14 -5.84 -3.94
CA VAL A 102 -9.12 -5.31 -5.30
C VAL A 102 -9.86 -6.26 -6.20
N ALA A 103 -10.80 -5.72 -6.98
CA ALA A 103 -11.46 -6.47 -8.04
C ALA A 103 -11.43 -5.71 -9.36
N TYR A 104 -11.42 -6.44 -10.46
CA TYR A 104 -11.66 -5.89 -11.79
C TYR A 104 -12.43 -6.89 -12.66
N ILE A 105 -13.17 -6.39 -13.64
CA ILE A 105 -13.84 -7.20 -14.65
C ILE A 105 -13.07 -7.03 -15.95
N PRO A 106 -12.40 -8.09 -16.43
CA PRO A 106 -11.57 -8.00 -17.63
C PRO A 106 -12.35 -7.55 -18.88
N ASN A 107 -11.63 -6.89 -19.78
CA ASN A 107 -12.09 -6.54 -21.12
C ASN A 107 -11.09 -7.11 -22.16
N GLY A 108 -10.99 -8.44 -22.21
CA GLY A 108 -10.03 -9.15 -23.07
C GLY A 108 -8.59 -9.18 -22.57
N THR A 109 -8.29 -8.53 -21.44
CA THR A 109 -6.95 -8.52 -20.84
C THR A 109 -7.03 -8.83 -19.35
N ILE A 110 -6.22 -9.78 -18.91
CA ILE A 110 -5.99 -10.08 -17.49
C ILE A 110 -4.55 -9.77 -17.10
N VAL A 111 -4.30 -9.71 -15.81
CA VAL A 111 -2.95 -9.51 -15.26
C VAL A 111 -2.59 -10.63 -14.29
N GLY A 112 -1.32 -10.98 -14.24
CA GLY A 112 -0.83 -11.96 -13.26
C GLY A 112 -1.20 -11.55 -11.84
N LEU A 113 -1.86 -12.44 -11.09
CA LEU A 113 -2.46 -12.16 -9.78
C LEU A 113 -1.48 -11.50 -8.79
N SER A 114 -0.20 -11.89 -8.85
CA SER A 114 0.85 -11.31 -8.00
C SER A 114 1.16 -9.83 -8.28
N LYS A 115 0.71 -9.28 -9.41
CA LYS A 115 0.95 -7.87 -9.76
C LYS A 115 0.01 -6.94 -9.01
N ILE A 116 -1.18 -7.41 -8.67
CA ILE A 116 -2.15 -6.61 -7.89
C ILE A 116 -1.60 -6.25 -6.50
N PRO A 117 -1.14 -7.20 -5.65
CA PRO A 117 -0.49 -6.88 -4.38
C PRO A 117 0.73 -5.96 -4.54
N ARG A 118 1.54 -6.15 -5.59
CA ARG A 118 2.71 -5.29 -5.85
C ARG A 118 2.33 -3.85 -6.18
N VAL A 119 1.21 -3.63 -6.86
CA VAL A 119 0.66 -2.27 -7.10
C VAL A 119 0.18 -1.67 -5.79
N VAL A 120 -0.51 -2.45 -4.95
CA VAL A 120 -0.92 -2.00 -3.61
C VAL A 120 0.31 -1.58 -2.81
N ASP A 121 1.35 -2.40 -2.75
CA ASP A 121 2.60 -2.09 -2.05
C ASP A 121 3.28 -0.83 -2.61
N ALA A 122 3.38 -0.69 -3.94
CA ALA A 122 4.03 0.44 -4.57
C ALA A 122 3.36 1.79 -4.25
N TYR A 123 2.06 1.81 -4.02
CA TYR A 123 1.35 3.00 -3.54
C TYR A 123 1.35 3.11 -2.01
N ALA A 124 1.24 2.00 -1.29
CA ALA A 124 1.23 2.00 0.17
C ALA A 124 2.57 2.42 0.77
N ARG A 125 3.69 2.04 0.15
CA ARG A 125 5.05 2.41 0.56
C ARG A 125 5.41 3.85 0.18
N ARG A 126 4.53 4.79 0.54
CA ARG A 126 4.68 6.25 0.37
C ARG A 126 4.09 6.95 1.58
N LEU A 127 4.27 8.25 1.70
CA LEU A 127 3.49 9.04 2.64
C LEU A 127 2.08 9.22 2.08
N GLN A 128 1.05 8.72 2.80
CA GLN A 128 -0.30 8.58 2.26
C GLN A 128 -1.39 9.12 3.19
N VAL A 129 -2.53 9.41 2.57
CA VAL A 129 -3.86 9.35 3.19
C VAL A 129 -4.61 8.18 2.56
N GLN A 130 -5.43 7.50 3.34
CA GLN A 130 -6.07 6.25 2.91
C GLN A 130 -6.97 6.44 1.69
N GLU A 131 -7.67 7.56 1.59
CA GLU A 131 -8.56 7.92 0.48
C GLU A 131 -7.77 8.07 -0.84
N ARG A 132 -6.62 8.75 -0.79
CA ARG A 132 -5.74 8.89 -1.95
C ARG A 132 -5.16 7.55 -2.37
N LEU A 133 -4.72 6.72 -1.42
CA LEU A 133 -4.20 5.39 -1.67
C LEU A 133 -5.23 4.52 -2.40
N THR A 134 -6.47 4.49 -1.91
CA THR A 134 -7.58 3.76 -2.52
C THR A 134 -7.82 4.19 -3.96
N LYS A 135 -7.88 5.51 -4.17
CA LYS A 135 -8.08 6.10 -5.50
C LYS A 135 -6.92 5.79 -6.46
N GLN A 136 -5.67 5.92 -6.01
CA GLN A 136 -4.49 5.69 -6.85
C GLN A 136 -4.39 4.23 -7.32
N ILE A 137 -4.69 3.26 -6.45
CA ILE A 137 -4.72 1.85 -6.82
C ILE A 137 -5.80 1.60 -7.89
N LYS A 138 -7.02 2.10 -7.67
CA LYS A 138 -8.13 1.97 -8.62
C LYS A 138 -7.79 2.61 -9.98
N ASP A 139 -7.32 3.86 -9.99
CA ASP A 139 -6.99 4.59 -11.21
C ASP A 139 -5.86 3.88 -12.00
N CYS A 140 -4.82 3.41 -11.32
CA CYS A 140 -3.71 2.68 -11.94
C CYS A 140 -4.20 1.43 -12.69
N ILE A 141 -5.07 0.64 -12.08
CA ILE A 141 -5.63 -0.58 -12.68
C ILE A 141 -6.56 -0.20 -13.84
N GLN A 142 -7.44 0.78 -13.64
CA GLN A 142 -8.37 1.24 -14.67
C GLN A 142 -7.64 1.76 -15.91
N ASP A 143 -6.63 2.62 -15.72
CA ASP A 143 -5.89 3.23 -16.83
C ASP A 143 -4.98 2.25 -17.56
N THR A 144 -4.48 1.20 -16.87
CA THR A 144 -3.49 0.29 -17.46
C THR A 144 -4.13 -0.91 -18.15
N LEU A 145 -5.15 -1.52 -17.52
CA LEU A 145 -5.80 -2.73 -18.05
C LEU A 145 -7.04 -2.41 -18.90
N ASN A 146 -7.59 -1.20 -18.79
CA ASN A 146 -8.84 -0.78 -19.40
C ASN A 146 -9.99 -1.80 -19.19
N PRO A 147 -10.24 -2.26 -17.96
CA PRO A 147 -11.27 -3.24 -17.68
C PRO A 147 -12.67 -2.61 -17.74
N LEU A 148 -13.72 -3.44 -17.75
CA LEU A 148 -15.11 -2.98 -17.70
C LEU A 148 -15.48 -2.30 -16.37
N GLY A 149 -14.67 -2.47 -15.34
CA GLY A 149 -14.77 -1.80 -14.05
C GLY A 149 -13.71 -2.29 -13.08
N VAL A 150 -13.44 -1.46 -12.09
CA VAL A 150 -12.51 -1.73 -10.97
C VAL A 150 -13.21 -1.39 -9.67
N ALA A 151 -12.96 -2.20 -8.64
CA ALA A 151 -13.35 -1.93 -7.27
C ALA A 151 -12.13 -2.06 -6.35
N VAL A 152 -11.95 -1.10 -5.45
CA VAL A 152 -10.94 -1.15 -4.40
C VAL A 152 -11.61 -0.78 -3.08
N VAL A 153 -11.38 -1.63 -2.06
CA VAL A 153 -11.78 -1.38 -0.67
C VAL A 153 -10.54 -1.56 0.20
N ILE A 154 -10.31 -0.61 1.10
CA ILE A 154 -9.22 -0.66 2.08
C ILE A 154 -9.83 -0.51 3.47
N GLU A 155 -9.45 -1.40 4.38
CA GLU A 155 -9.74 -1.35 5.80
C GLU A 155 -8.44 -1.24 6.57
N ALA A 156 -8.28 -0.21 7.41
CA ALA A 156 -7.04 -0.01 8.14
C ALA A 156 -7.24 0.60 9.53
N GLN A 157 -6.35 0.25 10.43
CA GLN A 157 -6.16 0.87 11.74
C GLN A 157 -5.06 1.93 11.65
N HIS A 158 -5.35 3.14 12.12
CA HIS A 158 -4.43 4.27 12.09
C HIS A 158 -3.77 4.48 13.45
N MET A 159 -2.46 4.28 13.55
CA MET A 159 -1.74 4.48 14.81
C MET A 159 -1.78 5.94 15.25
N CYS A 160 -1.89 6.90 14.33
CA CYS A 160 -2.08 8.31 14.66
C CYS A 160 -3.40 8.61 15.40
N MET A 161 -4.41 7.72 15.29
CA MET A 161 -5.68 7.79 16.03
C MET A 161 -5.65 6.95 17.31
N SER A 162 -4.92 5.82 17.30
CA SER A 162 -4.90 4.88 18.42
C SER A 162 -3.92 5.28 19.51
N MET A 163 -2.70 5.70 19.15
CA MET A 163 -1.61 6.01 20.10
C MET A 163 -1.68 7.44 20.65
N ARG A 164 -2.32 8.35 19.94
CA ARG A 164 -2.40 9.78 20.25
C ARG A 164 -3.69 10.38 19.69
N GLY A 165 -3.90 11.66 19.88
CA GLY A 165 -5.08 12.36 19.38
C GLY A 165 -6.34 11.87 20.09
N VAL A 166 -7.27 11.26 19.34
CA VAL A 166 -8.55 10.80 19.88
C VAL A 166 -8.47 9.51 20.69
N GLN A 167 -7.36 8.80 20.65
CA GLN A 167 -7.07 7.58 21.43
C GLN A 167 -8.14 6.48 21.29
N LYS A 168 -8.66 6.26 20.07
CA LYS A 168 -9.67 5.23 19.77
C LYS A 168 -9.00 3.97 19.23
N GLN A 169 -8.74 3.00 20.13
CA GLN A 169 -7.97 1.78 19.83
C GLN A 169 -8.67 0.82 18.89
N ASN A 170 -9.99 0.74 18.90
CA ASN A 170 -10.79 -0.20 18.10
C ASN A 170 -11.36 0.44 16.81
N SER A 171 -10.90 1.64 16.47
CA SER A 171 -11.38 2.33 15.28
C SER A 171 -10.71 1.75 14.03
N VAL A 172 -11.55 1.28 13.10
CA VAL A 172 -11.13 0.86 11.74
C VAL A 172 -11.73 1.85 10.75
N THR A 173 -10.89 2.36 9.85
CA THR A 173 -11.34 3.21 8.75
C THR A 173 -11.49 2.37 7.50
N THR A 174 -12.64 2.44 6.85
CA THR A 174 -12.89 1.79 5.55
C THR A 174 -13.04 2.86 4.47
N THR A 175 -12.31 2.70 3.39
CA THR A 175 -12.42 3.52 2.18
C THR A 175 -12.71 2.65 0.98
N SER A 176 -13.52 3.14 0.03
CA SER A 176 -13.85 2.42 -1.19
C SER A 176 -13.86 3.35 -2.39
N ASP A 177 -13.46 2.85 -3.54
CA ASP A 177 -13.57 3.55 -4.82
C ASP A 177 -13.87 2.56 -5.95
N PHE A 178 -14.75 2.97 -6.89
CA PHE A 178 -15.31 2.11 -7.91
C PHE A 178 -15.30 2.79 -9.27
N THR A 179 -15.19 1.99 -10.35
CA THR A 179 -15.39 2.45 -11.73
C THR A 179 -16.28 1.49 -12.51
N GLY A 180 -16.71 1.91 -13.70
CA GLY A 180 -17.38 1.07 -14.69
C GLY A 180 -18.58 0.32 -14.13
N ALA A 181 -18.61 -1.00 -14.29
CA ALA A 181 -19.70 -1.87 -13.85
C ALA A 181 -19.96 -1.79 -12.33
N PHE A 182 -18.91 -1.72 -11.50
CA PHE A 182 -19.06 -1.60 -10.05
C PHE A 182 -19.72 -0.26 -9.62
N MET A 183 -19.51 0.80 -10.39
CA MET A 183 -20.15 2.10 -10.13
C MET A 183 -21.61 2.09 -10.59
N LYS A 184 -21.87 1.54 -11.78
CA LYS A 184 -23.16 1.62 -12.46
C LYS A 184 -24.19 0.61 -11.97
N ASP A 185 -23.73 -0.63 -11.63
CA ASP A 185 -24.62 -1.72 -11.22
C ASP A 185 -24.47 -2.05 -9.72
N PRO A 186 -25.51 -1.78 -8.90
CA PRO A 186 -25.49 -2.12 -7.49
C PRO A 186 -25.31 -3.62 -7.22
N LYS A 187 -25.82 -4.52 -8.07
CA LYS A 187 -25.70 -5.97 -7.89
C LYS A 187 -24.25 -6.44 -8.04
N THR A 188 -23.53 -5.93 -9.05
CA THR A 188 -22.10 -6.22 -9.24
C THR A 188 -21.29 -5.76 -8.03
N ARG A 189 -21.62 -4.60 -7.48
CA ARG A 189 -20.95 -4.10 -6.28
C ARG A 189 -21.28 -4.94 -5.05
N GLU A 190 -22.54 -5.34 -4.88
CA GLU A 190 -22.98 -6.20 -3.78
C GLU A 190 -22.31 -7.58 -3.84
N GLU A 191 -22.20 -8.18 -5.02
CA GLU A 191 -21.47 -9.43 -5.23
C GLU A 191 -20.01 -9.31 -4.76
N PHE A 192 -19.31 -8.24 -5.15
CA PHE A 192 -17.96 -7.97 -4.68
C PHE A 192 -17.88 -7.84 -3.15
N MET A 193 -18.76 -7.05 -2.54
CA MET A 193 -18.80 -6.87 -1.08
C MET A 193 -19.07 -8.20 -0.35
N ASN A 194 -19.93 -9.05 -0.89
CA ASN A 194 -20.18 -10.38 -0.33
C ASN A 194 -18.92 -11.28 -0.42
N ILE A 195 -18.23 -11.28 -1.58
CA ILE A 195 -17.01 -12.09 -1.78
C ILE A 195 -15.91 -11.68 -0.79
N ILE A 196 -15.68 -10.39 -0.58
CA ILE A 196 -14.64 -9.94 0.35
C ILE A 196 -15.00 -10.21 1.82
N GLY A 197 -16.28 -10.27 2.16
CA GLY A 197 -16.77 -10.65 3.49
C GLY A 197 -16.64 -12.14 3.82
N MET A 198 -16.49 -13.01 2.82
CA MET A 198 -16.35 -14.47 3.00
C MET A 198 -14.95 -14.79 3.55
N LYS A 199 -14.88 -15.65 4.57
CA LYS A 199 -13.62 -16.22 5.04
C LYS A 199 -13.39 -17.58 4.37
N LEU A 200 -12.16 -17.82 3.87
CA LEU A 200 -11.71 -19.16 3.54
C LEU A 200 -11.46 -19.90 4.86
N HIS A 201 -12.12 -21.03 5.04
CA HIS A 201 -11.92 -21.91 6.20
C HIS A 201 -10.78 -22.88 5.94
#